data_93d379f8b295486a05dd65c7ec8900a7
#
_entry.id   93d379f8b295486a05dd65c7ec8900a7
#
_cell.length_a   1.000
_cell.length_b   1.000
_cell.length_c   1.000
_cell.angle_alpha   90.00
_cell.angle_beta   90.00
_cell.angle_gamma   90.00
#
_symmetry.space_group_name_H-M   'P 1'
#
loop_
_entity.id
_entity.type
_entity.pdbx_description
1 polymer ?
#
loop_
_entity_poly.entity_id
_entity_poly.type
_entity_poly.pdbx_seq_one_letter_code
_entity_poly.pdbx_strand_id
1 'polypeptide(L)'
;MSPQALDKPPRKQSRKLVKAGGPRLEVTVAEDVSHATLTLLPPSGLSGSLELSLNQITTLIQHLGNARSRLVANEPIPPITGAAITPVFATQWAVQPEALTEGSVIAFQHPAYGPVGFVLQAAEAQRVVRALTNHLAMVHSREATPGKPS
;
A
#
# COMPACT_ATOMS: atom_id res chain seq x y z
N MET A 1 -30.38 52.19 -48.70
CA MET A 1 -29.60 50.94 -48.75
C MET A 1 -28.71 50.95 -47.52
N SER A 2 -29.12 50.26 -46.45
CA SER A 2 -28.32 50.15 -45.18
C SER A 2 -27.49 48.89 -45.20
N PRO A 3 -26.23 48.91 -44.76
CA PRO A 3 -25.43 47.68 -44.68
C PRO A 3 -25.73 46.93 -43.40
N GLN A 4 -25.93 45.63 -43.54
CA GLN A 4 -26.16 44.62 -42.47
C GLN A 4 -24.94 44.48 -41.58
N ALA A 5 -25.17 44.54 -40.27
CA ALA A 5 -24.18 44.20 -39.26
C ALA A 5 -23.91 42.70 -39.26
N LEU A 6 -22.63 42.33 -39.46
CA LEU A 6 -22.18 40.93 -39.30
C LEU A 6 -22.27 40.54 -37.83
N ASP A 7 -23.09 39.55 -37.60
CA ASP A 7 -23.23 38.87 -36.30
C ASP A 7 -21.98 38.04 -35.97
N LYS A 8 -21.35 38.40 -34.88
CA LYS A 8 -20.09 37.80 -34.41
C LYS A 8 -20.40 36.57 -33.58
N PRO A 9 -19.93 35.37 -33.90
CA PRO A 9 -20.28 34.16 -33.16
C PRO A 9 -19.77 34.24 -31.71
N PRO A 10 -20.49 33.66 -30.73
CA PRO A 10 -20.13 33.73 -29.32
C PRO A 10 -18.83 32.99 -29.06
N ARG A 11 -17.90 33.66 -28.40
CA ARG A 11 -16.64 33.09 -27.88
C ARG A 11 -16.95 31.91 -26.97
N LYS A 12 -16.52 30.69 -27.38
CA LYS A 12 -16.49 29.52 -26.52
C LYS A 12 -15.59 29.81 -25.33
N GLN A 13 -16.19 30.05 -24.18
CA GLN A 13 -15.48 30.09 -22.91
C GLN A 13 -14.99 28.67 -22.62
N SER A 14 -13.67 28.45 -22.75
CA SER A 14 -13.00 27.25 -22.27
C SER A 14 -13.18 27.16 -20.76
N ARG A 15 -14.14 26.37 -20.30
CA ARG A 15 -14.22 25.96 -18.90
C ARG A 15 -12.94 25.20 -18.57
N LYS A 16 -12.04 25.87 -17.85
CA LYS A 16 -10.91 25.23 -17.20
C LYS A 16 -11.48 24.16 -16.27
N LEU A 17 -11.33 22.87 -16.63
CA LEU A 17 -11.62 21.76 -15.73
C LEU A 17 -10.67 21.91 -14.54
N VAL A 18 -11.20 22.42 -13.44
CA VAL A 18 -10.51 22.34 -12.15
C VAL A 18 -10.48 20.85 -11.82
N LYS A 19 -9.31 20.23 -11.84
CA LYS A 19 -9.09 18.88 -11.32
C LYS A 19 -9.59 18.91 -9.87
N ALA A 20 -10.77 18.36 -9.63
CA ALA A 20 -11.28 18.16 -8.28
C ALA A 20 -10.25 17.26 -7.56
N GLY A 21 -9.61 17.80 -6.55
CA GLY A 21 -8.76 17.02 -5.66
C GLY A 21 -9.59 15.86 -5.13
N GLY A 22 -9.03 14.64 -5.11
CA GLY A 22 -9.72 13.48 -4.58
C GLY A 22 -10.23 13.70 -3.14
N PRO A 23 -11.09 12.82 -2.63
CA PRO A 23 -11.65 12.93 -1.29
C PRO A 23 -10.50 13.04 -0.27
N ARG A 24 -10.56 14.06 0.57
CA ARG A 24 -9.60 14.24 1.66
C ARG A 24 -10.14 13.51 2.87
N LEU A 25 -9.35 12.57 3.35
CA LEU A 25 -9.61 11.78 4.54
C LEU A 25 -8.57 12.14 5.61
N GLU A 26 -9.04 12.27 6.83
CA GLU A 26 -8.19 12.41 8.01
C GLU A 26 -8.52 11.28 8.98
N VAL A 27 -7.50 10.70 9.58
CA VAL A 27 -7.63 9.64 10.58
C VAL A 27 -6.92 10.11 11.84
N THR A 28 -7.63 10.19 12.94
CA THR A 28 -7.09 10.51 14.26
C THR A 28 -7.34 9.35 15.22
N VAL A 29 -6.39 9.07 16.10
CA VAL A 29 -6.53 8.04 17.14
C VAL A 29 -6.79 8.75 18.46
N ALA A 30 -7.74 8.25 19.25
CA ALA A 30 -8.04 8.76 20.57
C ALA A 30 -6.82 8.62 21.51
N GLU A 31 -6.68 9.51 22.47
CA GLU A 31 -5.55 9.50 23.43
C GLU A 31 -5.47 8.20 24.25
N ASP A 32 -6.62 7.61 24.57
CA ASP A 32 -6.74 6.33 25.26
C ASP A 32 -6.55 5.10 24.36
N VAL A 33 -6.30 5.31 23.05
CA VAL A 33 -6.10 4.28 22.04
C VAL A 33 -7.28 3.31 21.88
N SER A 34 -8.48 3.69 22.35
CA SER A 34 -9.67 2.84 22.33
C SER A 34 -10.36 2.78 20.97
N HIS A 35 -10.27 3.85 20.19
CA HIS A 35 -10.91 4.00 18.88
C HIS A 35 -10.14 4.95 17.98
N ALA A 36 -10.49 4.96 16.69
CA ALA A 36 -10.03 5.98 15.76
C ALA A 36 -11.23 6.67 15.08
N THR A 37 -11.07 7.93 14.77
CA THR A 37 -12.05 8.74 14.06
C THR A 37 -11.60 8.94 12.63
N LEU A 38 -12.42 8.50 11.68
CA LEU A 38 -12.26 8.75 10.26
C LEU A 38 -13.13 9.96 9.88
N THR A 39 -12.49 11.05 9.46
CA THR A 39 -13.19 12.28 9.07
C THR A 39 -13.11 12.49 7.57
N LEU A 40 -14.26 12.73 6.95
CA LEU A 40 -14.39 13.16 5.56
C LEU A 40 -14.37 14.68 5.53
N LEU A 41 -13.37 15.25 4.85
CA LEU A 41 -13.19 16.70 4.78
C LEU A 41 -13.81 17.28 3.50
N PRO A 42 -14.48 18.47 3.56
CA PRO A 42 -14.79 19.23 2.35
C PRO A 42 -13.47 19.55 1.61
N PRO A 43 -13.34 19.41 0.30
CA PRO A 43 -14.34 19.54 -0.75
C PRO A 43 -14.77 18.22 -1.41
N SER A 44 -14.76 17.09 -0.71
CA SER A 44 -15.20 15.80 -1.27
C SER A 44 -16.72 15.75 -1.56
N GLY A 45 -17.47 16.81 -1.21
CA GLY A 45 -18.92 16.83 -1.27
C GLY A 45 -19.61 16.06 -0.14
N LEU A 46 -18.83 15.35 0.67
CA LEU A 46 -19.28 14.65 1.86
C LEU A 46 -18.57 15.25 3.07
N SER A 47 -19.30 15.44 4.14
CA SER A 47 -18.73 15.84 5.44
C SER A 47 -19.30 14.93 6.51
N GLY A 48 -18.44 14.44 7.40
CA GLY A 48 -18.86 13.58 8.49
C GLY A 48 -17.66 12.94 9.15
N SER A 49 -17.86 12.45 10.36
CA SER A 49 -16.88 11.65 11.10
C SER A 49 -17.49 10.31 11.49
N LEU A 50 -16.69 9.29 11.51
CA LEU A 50 -17.06 7.93 11.90
C LEU A 50 -16.04 7.43 12.92
N GLU A 51 -16.53 7.11 14.11
CA GLU A 51 -15.72 6.46 15.13
C GLU A 51 -15.66 4.95 14.87
N LEU A 52 -14.46 4.40 14.88
CA LEU A 52 -14.20 3.01 14.54
C LEU A 52 -13.37 2.35 15.63
N SER A 53 -13.87 1.23 16.16
CA SER A 53 -13.11 0.32 17.00
C SER A 53 -12.01 -0.40 16.19
N LEU A 54 -11.05 -1.02 16.87
CA LEU A 54 -9.99 -1.80 16.23
C LEU A 54 -10.55 -2.89 15.29
N ASN A 55 -11.60 -3.60 15.70
CA ASN A 55 -12.22 -4.63 14.86
C ASN A 55 -12.87 -4.05 13.60
N GLN A 56 -13.53 -2.90 13.72
CA GLN A 56 -14.13 -2.21 12.57
C GLN A 56 -13.06 -1.70 11.60
N ILE A 57 -11.94 -1.16 12.12
CA ILE A 57 -10.79 -0.75 11.30
C ILE A 57 -10.21 -1.96 10.58
N THR A 58 -10.00 -3.08 11.26
CA THR A 58 -9.48 -4.32 10.66
C THR A 58 -10.38 -4.80 9.53
N THR A 59 -11.70 -4.81 9.75
CA THR A 59 -12.68 -5.18 8.72
C THR A 59 -12.64 -4.21 7.53
N LEU A 60 -12.55 -2.90 7.79
CA LEU A 60 -12.45 -1.89 6.75
C LEU A 60 -11.18 -2.05 5.90
N ILE A 61 -10.04 -2.31 6.52
CA ILE A 61 -8.78 -2.59 5.82
C ILE A 61 -8.92 -3.81 4.91
N GLN A 62 -9.55 -4.88 5.38
CA GLN A 62 -9.81 -6.08 4.57
C GLN A 62 -10.71 -5.79 3.38
N HIS A 63 -11.80 -5.06 3.58
CA HIS A 63 -12.72 -4.69 2.50
C HIS A 63 -12.05 -3.77 1.46
N LEU A 64 -11.30 -2.78 1.90
CA LEU A 64 -10.54 -1.89 1.01
C LEU A 64 -9.43 -2.65 0.27
N GLY A 65 -8.75 -3.57 0.94
CA GLY A 65 -7.76 -4.46 0.33
C GLY A 65 -8.37 -5.32 -0.78
N ASN A 66 -9.52 -5.93 -0.52
CA ASN A 66 -10.27 -6.71 -1.52
C ASN A 66 -10.75 -5.85 -2.70
N ALA A 67 -11.24 -4.65 -2.43
CA ALA A 67 -11.64 -3.71 -3.48
C ALA A 67 -10.43 -3.31 -4.34
N ARG A 68 -9.31 -2.95 -3.72
CA ARG A 68 -8.06 -2.63 -4.42
C ARG A 68 -7.58 -3.81 -5.28
N SER A 69 -7.60 -5.02 -4.75
CA SER A 69 -7.22 -6.23 -5.49
C SER A 69 -8.01 -6.40 -6.78
N ARG A 70 -9.33 -6.14 -6.74
CA ARG A 70 -10.19 -6.19 -7.94
C ARG A 70 -9.87 -5.06 -8.92
N LEU A 71 -9.62 -3.85 -8.44
CA LEU A 71 -9.30 -2.72 -9.30
C LEU A 71 -7.97 -2.90 -10.05
N VAL A 72 -6.99 -3.53 -9.43
CA VAL A 72 -5.68 -3.75 -10.04
C VAL A 72 -5.56 -5.10 -10.77
N ALA A 73 -6.61 -5.92 -10.81
CA ALA A 73 -6.54 -7.26 -11.39
C ALA A 73 -6.15 -7.28 -12.88
N ASN A 74 -6.48 -6.21 -13.61
CA ASN A 74 -6.18 -6.06 -15.03
C ASN A 74 -5.03 -5.06 -15.29
N GLU A 75 -4.43 -4.52 -14.24
CA GLU A 75 -3.30 -3.59 -14.37
C GLU A 75 -1.98 -4.36 -14.39
N PRO A 76 -0.99 -3.90 -15.17
CA PRO A 76 0.34 -4.50 -15.14
C PRO A 76 0.95 -4.34 -13.74
N ILE A 77 1.43 -5.44 -13.16
CA ILE A 77 2.09 -5.42 -11.86
C ILE A 77 3.44 -4.72 -12.01
N PRO A 78 3.66 -3.57 -11.36
CA PRO A 78 4.95 -2.90 -11.44
C PRO A 78 6.04 -3.75 -10.77
N PRO A 79 7.29 -3.70 -11.27
CA PRO A 79 8.38 -4.45 -10.67
C PRO A 79 8.64 -3.95 -9.25
N ILE A 80 8.87 -4.87 -8.32
CA ILE A 80 9.19 -4.54 -6.93
C ILE A 80 10.61 -3.97 -6.78
N THR A 81 11.50 -4.27 -7.74
CA THR A 81 12.88 -3.75 -7.77
C THR A 81 12.85 -2.23 -7.96
N GLY A 82 13.43 -1.51 -7.03
CA GLY A 82 13.44 -0.04 -7.01
C GLY A 82 12.18 0.60 -6.44
N ALA A 83 11.18 -0.19 -6.01
CA ALA A 83 10.02 0.34 -5.32
C ALA A 83 10.40 0.85 -3.91
N ALA A 84 9.76 1.93 -3.48
CA ALA A 84 9.87 2.38 -2.10
C ALA A 84 9.19 1.36 -1.17
N ILE A 85 9.97 0.73 -0.30
CA ILE A 85 9.47 -0.25 0.67
C ILE A 85 9.55 0.37 2.05
N THR A 86 8.44 0.33 2.80
CA THR A 86 8.43 0.69 4.22
C THR A 86 8.76 -0.55 5.04
N PRO A 87 9.97 -0.64 5.65
CA PRO A 87 10.35 -1.83 6.41
C PRO A 87 9.57 -1.91 7.73
N VAL A 88 9.18 -3.13 8.09
CA VAL A 88 8.61 -3.48 9.39
C VAL A 88 9.66 -4.26 10.16
N PHE A 89 10.01 -3.77 11.36
CA PHE A 89 11.03 -4.38 12.20
C PHE A 89 10.39 -5.21 13.32
N ALA A 90 11.15 -6.20 13.83
CA ALA A 90 10.78 -7.00 15.01
C ALA A 90 9.40 -7.68 14.89
N THR A 91 9.02 -8.13 13.69
CA THR A 91 7.75 -8.83 13.48
C THR A 91 7.87 -10.33 13.77
N GLN A 92 6.78 -10.92 14.25
CA GLN A 92 6.65 -12.38 14.31
C GLN A 92 6.45 -12.94 12.90
N TRP A 93 6.98 -14.12 12.65
CA TRP A 93 6.83 -14.80 11.38
C TRP A 93 6.67 -16.31 11.57
N ALA A 94 6.11 -16.97 10.58
CA ALA A 94 5.97 -18.41 10.52
C ALA A 94 6.12 -18.91 9.08
N VAL A 95 6.59 -20.13 8.93
CA VAL A 95 6.60 -20.86 7.65
C VAL A 95 5.78 -22.14 7.83
N GLN A 96 4.87 -22.38 6.90
CA GLN A 96 3.99 -23.57 6.93
C GLN A 96 3.97 -24.20 5.52
N PRO A 97 3.87 -25.53 5.41
CA PRO A 97 3.62 -26.17 4.13
C PRO A 97 2.24 -25.76 3.61
N GLU A 98 2.13 -25.52 2.30
CA GLU A 98 0.88 -25.27 1.60
C GLU A 98 0.48 -26.52 0.82
N ALA A 99 -0.67 -27.09 1.16
CA ALA A 99 -1.07 -28.42 0.70
C ALA A 99 -1.58 -28.46 -0.76
N LEU A 100 -2.08 -27.33 -1.30
CA LEU A 100 -2.70 -27.31 -2.63
C LEU A 100 -1.67 -27.17 -3.75
N THR A 101 -0.56 -26.47 -3.48
CA THR A 101 0.47 -26.14 -4.50
C THR A 101 1.82 -26.81 -4.21
N GLU A 102 1.91 -27.67 -3.19
CA GLU A 102 3.17 -28.24 -2.68
C GLU A 102 4.22 -27.16 -2.36
N GLY A 103 3.74 -25.96 -2.06
CA GLY A 103 4.53 -24.78 -1.78
C GLY A 103 4.73 -24.53 -0.29
N SER A 104 5.11 -23.30 0.04
CA SER A 104 5.24 -22.82 1.40
C SER A 104 4.47 -21.52 1.59
N VAL A 105 3.78 -21.37 2.70
CA VAL A 105 3.28 -20.07 3.15
C VAL A 105 4.31 -19.44 4.06
N ILE A 106 4.77 -18.25 3.73
CA ILE A 106 5.53 -17.40 4.66
C ILE A 106 4.57 -16.34 5.18
N ALA A 107 4.34 -16.30 6.48
CA ALA A 107 3.44 -15.34 7.13
C ALA A 107 4.22 -14.42 8.06
N PHE A 108 3.80 -13.15 8.10
CA PHE A 108 4.34 -12.12 8.99
C PHE A 108 3.20 -11.43 9.73
N GLN A 109 3.42 -11.09 11.00
CA GLN A 109 2.51 -10.25 11.75
C GLN A 109 2.78 -8.79 11.41
N HIS A 110 1.98 -8.20 10.53
CA HIS A 110 2.12 -6.81 10.16
C HIS A 110 1.36 -5.89 11.13
N PRO A 111 1.97 -4.81 11.68
CA PRO A 111 1.33 -3.97 12.68
C PRO A 111 0.05 -3.27 12.19
N ALA A 112 -0.02 -2.93 10.89
CA ALA A 112 -1.18 -2.24 10.33
C ALA A 112 -2.22 -3.18 9.70
N TYR A 113 -1.82 -4.38 9.24
CA TYR A 113 -2.70 -5.28 8.46
C TYR A 113 -3.02 -6.59 9.17
N GLY A 114 -2.44 -6.83 10.36
CA GLY A 114 -2.51 -8.12 11.02
C GLY A 114 -1.66 -9.18 10.32
N PRO A 115 -2.00 -10.48 10.44
CA PRO A 115 -1.23 -11.54 9.79
C PRO A 115 -1.38 -11.48 8.28
N VAL A 116 -0.24 -11.37 7.58
CA VAL A 116 -0.15 -11.36 6.11
C VAL A 116 0.70 -12.56 5.69
N GLY A 117 0.16 -13.41 4.82
CA GLY A 117 0.83 -14.60 4.30
C GLY A 117 1.02 -14.54 2.80
N PHE A 118 2.15 -15.08 2.34
CA PHE A 118 2.47 -15.23 0.92
C PHE A 118 2.76 -16.68 0.62
N VAL A 119 2.11 -17.21 -0.43
CA VAL A 119 2.37 -18.55 -0.93
C VAL A 119 3.53 -18.49 -1.92
N LEU A 120 4.55 -19.29 -1.69
CA LEU A 120 5.69 -19.46 -2.58
C LEU A 120 5.69 -20.88 -3.14
N GLN A 121 5.80 -21.01 -4.44
CA GLN A 121 6.07 -22.31 -5.06
C GLN A 121 7.47 -22.81 -4.66
N ALA A 122 7.72 -24.10 -4.73
CA ALA A 122 8.98 -24.70 -4.30
C ALA A 122 10.23 -24.04 -4.91
N ALA A 123 10.19 -23.73 -6.21
CA ALA A 123 11.28 -23.06 -6.90
C ALA A 123 11.53 -21.63 -6.41
N GLU A 124 10.46 -20.90 -6.02
CA GLU A 124 10.55 -19.54 -5.47
C GLU A 124 11.07 -19.56 -4.04
N ALA A 125 10.59 -20.51 -3.21
CA ALA A 125 11.10 -20.71 -1.86
C ALA A 125 12.61 -20.98 -1.88
N GLN A 126 13.09 -21.83 -2.79
CA GLN A 126 14.53 -22.08 -2.97
C GLN A 126 15.32 -20.82 -3.35
N ARG A 127 14.76 -19.96 -4.22
CA ARG A 127 15.38 -18.68 -4.59
C ARG A 127 15.51 -17.74 -3.38
N VAL A 128 14.45 -17.65 -2.57
CA VAL A 128 14.45 -16.83 -1.34
C VAL A 128 15.50 -17.34 -0.36
N VAL A 129 15.54 -18.66 -0.09
CA VAL A 129 16.55 -19.28 0.80
C VAL A 129 17.96 -18.96 0.31
N ARG A 130 18.25 -19.15 -0.99
CA ARG A 130 19.56 -18.85 -1.57
C ARG A 130 19.94 -17.38 -1.41
N ALA A 131 19.01 -16.45 -1.68
CA ALA A 131 19.27 -15.02 -1.53
C ALA A 131 19.58 -14.64 -0.09
N LEU A 132 18.82 -15.15 0.89
CA LEU A 132 19.05 -14.90 2.32
C LEU A 132 20.39 -15.50 2.78
N THR A 133 20.72 -16.72 2.36
CA THR A 133 21.99 -17.35 2.68
C THR A 133 23.19 -16.53 2.16
N ASN A 134 23.10 -16.04 0.93
CA ASN A 134 24.13 -15.17 0.36
C ASN A 134 24.28 -13.87 1.14
N HIS A 135 23.18 -13.24 1.57
CA HIS A 135 23.25 -12.01 2.37
C HIS A 135 23.90 -12.26 3.74
N LEU A 136 23.56 -13.35 4.42
CA LEU A 136 24.17 -13.73 5.69
C LEU A 136 25.69 -13.93 5.54
N ALA A 137 26.13 -14.60 4.48
CA ALA A 137 27.55 -14.78 4.20
C ALA A 137 28.30 -13.45 3.98
N MET A 138 27.64 -12.48 3.30
CA MET A 138 28.22 -11.15 3.07
C MET A 138 28.36 -10.32 4.35
N VAL A 139 27.39 -10.41 5.28
CA VAL A 139 27.43 -9.70 6.56
C VAL A 139 28.58 -10.23 7.42
N HIS A 140 28.71 -11.55 7.56
CA HIS A 140 29.80 -12.16 8.35
C HIS A 140 31.19 -11.89 7.77
N SER A 141 31.32 -11.75 6.45
CA SER A 141 32.61 -11.41 5.82
C SER A 141 33.07 -9.98 6.15
N ARG A 142 32.15 -9.06 6.47
CA ARG A 142 32.48 -7.68 6.88
C ARG A 142 32.98 -7.59 8.33
N GLU A 143 32.48 -8.43 9.22
CA GLU A 143 32.94 -8.48 10.63
C GLU A 143 34.30 -9.12 10.79
N ALA A 144 34.74 -9.94 9.84
CA ALA A 144 36.02 -10.67 9.87
C ALA A 144 37.23 -9.85 9.40
N THR A 145 37.10 -8.55 9.11
CA THR A 145 38.25 -7.72 8.75
C THR A 145 38.96 -7.27 10.03
N PRO A 146 40.12 -7.87 10.42
CA PRO A 146 40.83 -7.46 11.63
C PRO A 146 41.34 -6.04 11.45
N GLY A 147 41.09 -5.20 12.46
CA GLY A 147 41.57 -3.84 12.51
C GLY A 147 43.11 -3.82 12.30
N LYS A 148 43.55 -3.00 11.34
CA LYS A 148 44.94 -2.75 11.05
C LYS A 148 45.59 -2.19 12.33
N PRO A 149 46.62 -2.78 12.92
CA PRO A 149 47.29 -2.21 14.07
C PRO A 149 47.98 -0.90 13.65
N SER A 150 47.79 0.13 14.46
CA SER A 150 48.42 1.44 14.33
C SER A 150 49.89 1.36 14.68
#